data_d4ffc55a31703f21f0568c2292b4204a
#
_entry.id   d4ffc55a31703f21f0568c2292b4204a
#
_cell.length_a   1.000
_cell.length_b   1.000
_cell.length_c   1.000
_cell.angle_alpha   90.00
_cell.angle_beta   90.00
_cell.angle_gamma   90.00
#
_symmetry.space_group_name_H-M   'P 1'
#
loop_
_entity.id
_entity.type
_entity.pdbx_description
1 polymer ?
#
loop_
_entity_poly.entity_id
_entity_poly.type
_entity_poly.pdbx_seq_one_letter_code
_entity_poly.pdbx_strand_id
1 'polypeptide(L)'
;MRGKVSKIKESGDREARRMARGWGVRPGRGGRRPVASAGTADAIVVGSGPNGLAAALTLARAGLVVHVIEGAATLGGGCRTEELTLPGFRHDVCSAVHPLAGASPFFTGTDLAARGIRLLTPKVAFAHPLDGGRAAAAQGSVDETAGGLGPDARAYRRLLEPLVRDIPLTLPAILAPLRSVPAHPVAMARFGLEGLRPASVLARRFREEEARALLAGAAAHTMLPLTAPLTGAFGLLFLMIAHSVGWPVVEGGSARIVDALAGELTSLGGRVETGRWAQTLDSLPQARAVLL
;
A
#
# COMPACT_ATOMS: atom_id res chain seq x y z
N MET A 1 -3.27 23.00 3.51
CA MET A 1 -3.35 21.53 3.54
C MET A 1 -4.72 20.96 4.00
N ARG A 2 -5.47 21.60 4.92
CA ARG A 2 -6.78 21.09 5.42
C ARG A 2 -7.87 20.87 4.35
N GLY A 3 -7.93 21.65 3.27
CA GLY A 3 -8.97 21.53 2.24
C GLY A 3 -8.81 20.35 1.26
N LYS A 4 -7.60 19.80 1.07
CA LYS A 4 -7.36 18.64 0.20
C LYS A 4 -7.74 17.31 0.86
N VAL A 5 -7.51 17.19 2.16
CA VAL A 5 -7.84 15.98 2.95
C VAL A 5 -9.37 15.78 3.02
N SER A 6 -10.15 16.87 3.14
CA SER A 6 -11.60 16.84 3.14
C SER A 6 -12.19 16.27 1.82
N LYS A 7 -11.65 16.67 0.67
CA LYS A 7 -12.15 16.19 -0.64
C LYS A 7 -11.84 14.71 -0.91
N ILE A 8 -10.72 14.20 -0.40
CA ILE A 8 -10.35 12.77 -0.54
C ILE A 8 -11.26 11.91 0.36
N LYS A 9 -11.53 12.36 1.58
CA LYS A 9 -12.45 11.68 2.50
C LYS A 9 -13.86 11.60 1.94
N GLU A 10 -14.36 12.68 1.35
CA GLU A 10 -15.69 12.72 0.69
C GLU A 10 -15.77 11.84 -0.56
N SER A 11 -14.67 11.61 -1.28
CA SER A 11 -14.67 10.74 -2.45
C SER A 11 -14.69 9.26 -2.05
N GLY A 12 -13.93 8.86 -1.04
CA GLY A 12 -13.95 7.50 -0.49
C GLY A 12 -15.31 7.12 0.09
N ASP A 13 -15.94 8.02 0.84
CA ASP A 13 -17.28 7.83 1.38
C ASP A 13 -18.36 7.72 0.28
N ARG A 14 -18.20 8.45 -0.83
CA ARG A 14 -19.12 8.36 -1.98
C ARG A 14 -19.00 7.01 -2.70
N GLU A 15 -17.80 6.50 -2.84
CA GLU A 15 -17.55 5.24 -3.52
C GLU A 15 -18.02 4.05 -2.66
N ALA A 16 -17.76 4.06 -1.37
CA ALA A 16 -18.29 3.09 -0.42
C ALA A 16 -19.84 3.07 -0.42
N ARG A 17 -20.47 4.25 -0.44
CA ARG A 17 -21.94 4.38 -0.53
C ARG A 17 -22.49 3.95 -1.90
N ARG A 18 -21.72 4.09 -2.98
CA ARG A 18 -22.09 3.61 -4.32
C ARG A 18 -22.07 2.09 -4.38
N MET A 19 -21.05 1.46 -3.81
CA MET A 19 -20.96 0.00 -3.68
C MET A 19 -22.10 -0.55 -2.83
N ALA A 20 -22.36 0.05 -1.67
CA ALA A 20 -23.47 -0.34 -0.78
C ALA A 20 -24.84 -0.25 -1.47
N ARG A 21 -25.08 0.78 -2.31
CA ARG A 21 -26.31 0.90 -3.11
C ARG A 21 -26.42 -0.18 -4.18
N GLY A 22 -25.33 -0.54 -4.84
CA GLY A 22 -25.31 -1.64 -5.82
C GLY A 22 -25.69 -3.01 -5.20
N TRP A 23 -25.55 -3.13 -3.87
CA TRP A 23 -25.93 -4.33 -3.10
C TRP A 23 -27.31 -4.21 -2.45
N GLY A 24 -28.09 -3.19 -2.80
CA GLY A 24 -29.44 -2.98 -2.24
C GLY A 24 -29.44 -2.49 -0.78
N VAL A 25 -28.28 -2.03 -0.27
CA VAL A 25 -28.15 -1.46 1.06
C VAL A 25 -28.53 0.02 0.99
N ARG A 26 -29.66 0.40 1.62
CA ARG A 26 -29.98 1.83 1.83
C ARG A 26 -29.08 2.34 2.95
N PRO A 27 -28.30 3.43 2.74
CA PRO A 27 -27.54 4.04 3.81
C PRO A 27 -28.51 4.52 4.90
N GLY A 28 -28.42 3.91 6.09
CA GLY A 28 -29.21 4.30 7.24
C GLY A 28 -28.84 5.72 7.67
N ARG A 29 -29.84 6.56 7.94
CA ARG A 29 -29.65 7.80 8.71
C ARG A 29 -29.19 7.40 10.11
N GLY A 30 -28.00 7.83 10.49
CA GLY A 30 -27.26 7.77 11.76
C GLY A 30 -27.92 7.18 13.05
N GLY A 31 -28.52 6.02 12.97
CA GLY A 31 -28.97 5.28 14.12
C GLY A 31 -28.11 4.01 14.28
N ARG A 32 -27.62 3.70 15.49
CA ARG A 32 -27.02 2.42 15.81
C ARG A 32 -27.98 1.32 15.38
N ARG A 33 -27.63 0.57 14.31
CA ARG A 33 -28.35 -0.69 14.04
C ARG A 33 -28.09 -1.63 15.23
N PRO A 34 -29.12 -2.40 15.66
CA PRO A 34 -28.92 -3.45 16.65
C PRO A 34 -27.78 -4.36 16.16
N VAL A 35 -26.93 -4.77 17.10
CA VAL A 35 -25.96 -5.86 16.87
C VAL A 35 -26.77 -7.02 16.29
N ALA A 36 -26.43 -7.41 15.06
CA ALA A 36 -27.11 -8.51 14.38
C ALA A 36 -27.10 -9.72 15.33
N SER A 37 -28.23 -10.38 15.46
CA SER A 37 -28.34 -11.66 16.15
C SER A 37 -27.24 -12.59 15.62
N ALA A 38 -26.65 -13.38 16.50
CA ALA A 38 -25.51 -14.27 16.22
C ALA A 38 -25.87 -15.26 15.08
N GLY A 39 -25.71 -14.83 13.80
CA GLY A 39 -26.05 -15.74 12.72
C GLY A 39 -25.69 -15.33 11.30
N THR A 40 -25.80 -14.08 10.90
CA THR A 40 -25.59 -13.74 9.47
C THR A 40 -24.79 -12.45 9.29
N ALA A 41 -23.56 -12.58 8.80
CA ALA A 41 -22.79 -11.44 8.32
C ALA A 41 -23.29 -10.99 6.93
N ASP A 42 -23.25 -9.69 6.63
CA ASP A 42 -23.47 -9.21 5.26
C ASP A 42 -22.30 -9.64 4.38
N ALA A 43 -21.06 -9.59 4.90
CA ALA A 43 -19.88 -10.02 4.19
C ALA A 43 -18.91 -10.79 5.09
N ILE A 44 -18.27 -11.81 4.51
CA ILE A 44 -17.10 -12.48 5.07
C ILE A 44 -15.88 -12.04 4.30
N VAL A 45 -14.81 -11.75 5.04
CA VAL A 45 -13.48 -11.50 4.47
C VAL A 45 -12.54 -12.57 4.98
N VAL A 46 -11.91 -13.32 4.10
CA VAL A 46 -10.94 -14.35 4.44
C VAL A 46 -9.54 -13.76 4.41
N GLY A 47 -8.88 -13.79 5.54
CA GLY A 47 -7.56 -13.23 5.76
C GLY A 47 -7.59 -11.84 6.40
N SER A 48 -6.79 -11.66 7.45
CA SER A 48 -6.64 -10.43 8.23
C SER A 48 -5.40 -9.64 7.87
N GLY A 49 -4.81 -9.89 6.71
CA GLY A 49 -3.76 -9.04 6.16
C GLY A 49 -4.25 -7.60 5.93
N PRO A 50 -3.35 -6.63 5.67
CA PRO A 50 -3.74 -5.22 5.51
C PRO A 50 -4.79 -4.99 4.42
N ASN A 51 -4.77 -5.77 3.34
CA ASN A 51 -5.77 -5.68 2.27
C ASN A 51 -7.14 -6.21 2.71
N GLY A 52 -7.16 -7.35 3.39
CA GLY A 52 -8.41 -7.91 3.94
C GLY A 52 -9.05 -6.98 4.97
N LEU A 53 -8.27 -6.45 5.90
CA LEU A 53 -8.77 -5.46 6.87
C LEU A 53 -9.21 -4.15 6.21
N ALA A 54 -8.53 -3.69 5.17
CA ALA A 54 -8.95 -2.51 4.41
C ALA A 54 -10.30 -2.75 3.72
N ALA A 55 -10.49 -3.92 3.11
CA ALA A 55 -11.78 -4.31 2.52
C ALA A 55 -12.87 -4.41 3.60
N ALA A 56 -12.60 -5.08 4.70
CA ALA A 56 -13.53 -5.22 5.82
C ALA A 56 -13.96 -3.86 6.39
N LEU A 57 -13.01 -2.96 6.62
CA LEU A 57 -13.29 -1.60 7.09
C LEU A 57 -14.10 -0.77 6.09
N THR A 58 -13.79 -0.89 4.80
CA THR A 58 -14.55 -0.20 3.75
C THR A 58 -16.02 -0.61 3.79
N LEU A 59 -16.29 -1.90 3.95
CA LEU A 59 -17.65 -2.45 4.06
C LEU A 59 -18.31 -2.04 5.39
N ALA A 60 -17.60 -2.13 6.51
CA ALA A 60 -18.13 -1.75 7.82
C ALA A 60 -18.46 -0.26 7.91
N ARG A 61 -17.61 0.61 7.36
CA ARG A 61 -17.88 2.06 7.25
C ARG A 61 -19.09 2.37 6.37
N ALA A 62 -19.42 1.47 5.42
CA ALA A 62 -20.66 1.55 4.63
C ALA A 62 -21.90 1.04 5.39
N GLY A 63 -21.75 0.56 6.63
CA GLY A 63 -22.84 0.09 7.49
C GLY A 63 -23.17 -1.40 7.34
N LEU A 64 -22.27 -2.19 6.73
CA LEU A 64 -22.42 -3.64 6.61
C LEU A 64 -21.85 -4.36 7.83
N VAL A 65 -22.47 -5.48 8.21
CA VAL A 65 -21.95 -6.40 9.23
C VAL A 65 -20.90 -7.29 8.59
N VAL A 66 -19.64 -7.15 9.03
CA VAL A 66 -18.51 -7.84 8.44
C VAL A 66 -17.89 -8.81 9.43
N HIS A 67 -17.58 -10.03 8.97
CA HIS A 67 -16.85 -11.03 9.71
C HIS A 67 -15.54 -11.35 8.97
N VAL A 68 -14.41 -11.09 9.61
CA VAL A 68 -13.07 -11.46 9.13
C VAL A 68 -12.68 -12.81 9.73
N ILE A 69 -12.26 -13.74 8.90
CA ILE A 69 -11.81 -15.08 9.30
C ILE A 69 -10.33 -15.21 8.95
N GLU A 70 -9.50 -15.47 9.96
CA GLU A 70 -8.05 -15.61 9.85
C GLU A 70 -7.61 -17.03 10.22
N GLY A 71 -6.80 -17.65 9.35
CA GLY A 71 -6.29 -18.99 9.58
C GLY A 71 -5.23 -19.08 10.67
N ALA A 72 -4.39 -18.05 10.79
CA ALA A 72 -3.35 -18.00 11.81
C ALA A 72 -3.91 -17.65 13.19
N ALA A 73 -3.15 -17.96 14.24
CA ALA A 73 -3.51 -17.57 15.62
C ALA A 73 -3.42 -16.05 15.84
N THR A 74 -2.62 -15.34 15.04
CA THR A 74 -2.41 -13.89 15.10
C THR A 74 -2.86 -13.22 13.83
N LEU A 75 -3.35 -11.98 13.96
CA LEU A 75 -3.76 -11.15 12.82
C LEU A 75 -2.54 -10.61 12.06
N GLY A 76 -2.75 -10.20 10.81
CA GLY A 76 -1.86 -9.29 10.11
C GLY A 76 -1.22 -9.80 8.85
N GLY A 77 -1.27 -11.10 8.57
CA GLY A 77 -0.61 -11.64 7.38
C GLY A 77 0.87 -11.23 7.30
N GLY A 78 1.27 -10.51 6.26
CA GLY A 78 2.63 -10.00 6.10
C GLY A 78 3.01 -8.84 7.04
N CYS A 79 2.06 -8.22 7.74
CA CYS A 79 2.32 -7.12 8.69
C CYS A 79 2.40 -7.59 10.15
N ARG A 80 2.79 -8.83 10.40
CA ARG A 80 3.02 -9.33 11.76
C ARG A 80 4.38 -8.89 12.28
N THR A 81 4.47 -8.66 13.60
CA THR A 81 5.71 -8.33 14.31
C THR A 81 5.87 -9.32 15.46
N GLU A 82 6.95 -10.09 15.47
CA GLU A 82 7.15 -11.21 16.39
C GLU A 82 8.59 -11.22 16.93
N GLU A 83 8.82 -11.91 18.03
CA GLU A 83 10.15 -12.19 18.56
C GLU A 83 10.74 -13.40 17.84
N LEU A 84 11.52 -13.17 16.76
CA LEU A 84 12.01 -14.22 15.89
C LEU A 84 13.45 -14.68 16.22
N THR A 85 14.19 -13.93 17.02
CA THR A 85 15.60 -14.20 17.32
C THR A 85 15.82 -14.41 18.82
N LEU A 86 16.02 -13.33 19.54
CA LEU A 86 16.23 -13.35 20.99
C LEU A 86 15.02 -12.77 21.71
N PRO A 87 14.72 -13.22 22.95
CA PRO A 87 13.64 -12.64 23.74
C PRO A 87 13.77 -11.11 23.87
N GLY A 88 12.67 -10.40 23.69
CA GLY A 88 12.63 -8.94 23.71
C GLY A 88 13.00 -8.24 22.39
N PHE A 89 13.55 -8.96 21.41
CA PHE A 89 13.84 -8.41 20.08
C PHE A 89 12.71 -8.69 19.11
N ARG A 90 11.95 -7.66 18.80
CA ARG A 90 10.78 -7.72 17.91
C ARG A 90 11.19 -7.43 16.47
N HIS A 91 10.76 -8.28 15.56
CA HIS A 91 11.02 -8.17 14.12
C HIS A 91 9.72 -8.18 13.33
N ASP A 92 9.66 -7.39 12.28
CA ASP A 92 8.60 -7.54 11.29
C ASP A 92 8.84 -8.80 10.46
N VAL A 93 7.84 -9.69 10.44
CA VAL A 93 7.97 -11.04 9.86
C VAL A 93 8.17 -10.99 8.35
N CYS A 94 7.53 -10.03 7.68
CA CYS A 94 7.59 -9.88 6.23
C CYS A 94 7.66 -8.42 5.82
N SER A 95 6.61 -7.65 6.02
CA SER A 95 6.53 -6.26 5.55
C SER A 95 7.00 -5.28 6.63
N ALA A 96 8.25 -4.82 6.53
CA ALA A 96 8.85 -3.88 7.48
C ALA A 96 8.76 -2.42 7.03
N VAL A 97 8.68 -2.17 5.72
CA VAL A 97 8.59 -0.83 5.13
C VAL A 97 7.28 -0.66 4.37
N HIS A 98 6.69 0.53 4.47
CA HIS A 98 5.34 0.78 3.98
C HIS A 98 5.26 1.98 3.01
N PRO A 99 5.96 1.95 1.86
CA PRO A 99 5.97 3.07 0.91
C PRO A 99 4.57 3.42 0.41
N LEU A 100 3.71 2.43 0.23
CA LEU A 100 2.33 2.65 -0.19
C LEU A 100 1.40 3.12 0.94
N ALA A 101 1.75 2.97 2.21
CA ALA A 101 0.91 3.45 3.32
C ALA A 101 0.74 4.98 3.29
N GLY A 102 1.81 5.72 2.95
CA GLY A 102 1.75 7.17 2.76
C GLY A 102 1.11 7.63 1.46
N ALA A 103 0.89 6.72 0.51
CA ALA A 103 0.49 7.01 -0.86
C ALA A 103 -0.89 6.41 -1.23
N SER A 104 -1.30 5.32 -0.57
CA SER A 104 -2.57 4.64 -0.83
C SER A 104 -3.77 5.52 -0.45
N PRO A 105 -4.80 5.63 -1.31
CA PRO A 105 -6.03 6.35 -0.99
C PRO A 105 -6.74 5.82 0.28
N PHE A 106 -6.66 4.52 0.55
CA PHE A 106 -7.21 3.93 1.76
C PHE A 106 -6.49 4.46 3.01
N PHE A 107 -5.17 4.37 3.04
CA PHE A 107 -4.39 4.78 4.22
C PHE A 107 -4.35 6.30 4.39
N THR A 108 -4.27 7.08 3.32
CA THR A 108 -4.37 8.55 3.39
C THR A 108 -5.76 9.03 3.82
N GLY A 109 -6.82 8.26 3.52
CA GLY A 109 -8.18 8.47 4.02
C GLY A 109 -8.42 7.93 5.44
N THR A 110 -7.49 7.10 5.95
CA THR A 110 -7.54 6.54 7.30
C THR A 110 -6.53 7.31 8.15
N ASP A 111 -6.99 8.13 9.10
CA ASP A 111 -6.12 8.91 9.98
C ASP A 111 -5.35 7.97 10.92
N LEU A 112 -4.19 7.47 10.44
CA LEU A 112 -3.33 6.56 11.20
C LEU A 112 -2.80 7.23 12.48
N ALA A 113 -2.48 8.53 12.41
CA ALA A 113 -1.95 9.26 13.56
C ALA A 113 -3.00 9.36 14.68
N ALA A 114 -4.27 9.64 14.36
CA ALA A 114 -5.36 9.63 15.33
C ALA A 114 -5.59 8.24 15.98
N ARG A 115 -5.06 7.18 15.35
CA ARG A 115 -5.10 5.79 15.86
C ARG A 115 -3.82 5.38 16.58
N GLY A 116 -2.95 6.36 16.88
CA GLY A 116 -1.69 6.12 17.58
C GLY A 116 -0.61 5.44 16.74
N ILE A 117 -0.75 5.45 15.42
CA ILE A 117 0.25 4.91 14.48
C ILE A 117 1.17 6.05 14.05
N ARG A 118 2.44 5.94 14.39
CA ARG A 118 3.49 6.87 13.96
C ARG A 118 4.33 6.22 12.86
N LEU A 119 4.36 6.87 11.70
CA LEU A 119 5.23 6.49 10.60
C LEU A 119 6.53 7.29 10.70
N LEU A 120 7.65 6.59 10.74
CA LEU A 120 8.99 7.16 10.77
C LEU A 120 9.58 7.04 9.36
N THR A 121 9.91 8.18 8.74
CA THR A 121 10.50 8.21 7.40
C THR A 121 11.99 8.47 7.52
N PRO A 122 12.85 7.48 7.22
CA PRO A 122 14.30 7.67 7.21
C PRO A 122 14.74 8.60 6.07
N LYS A 123 15.90 9.27 6.24
CA LYS A 123 16.48 10.11 5.18
C LYS A 123 16.87 9.32 3.95
N VAL A 124 17.35 8.10 4.12
CA VAL A 124 17.64 7.14 3.06
C VAL A 124 16.50 6.14 3.00
N ALA A 125 15.78 6.14 1.89
CA ALA A 125 14.66 5.24 1.67
C ALA A 125 15.15 3.79 1.53
N PHE A 126 16.17 3.58 0.69
CA PHE A 126 16.87 2.31 0.52
C PHE A 126 18.25 2.56 -0.06
N ALA A 127 19.13 1.57 0.08
CA ALA A 127 20.48 1.60 -0.49
C ALA A 127 20.88 0.23 -1.02
N HIS A 128 21.74 0.24 -2.02
CA HIS A 128 22.34 -0.98 -2.57
C HIS A 128 23.86 -0.92 -2.36
N PRO A 129 24.41 -1.81 -1.54
CA PRO A 129 25.85 -1.98 -1.43
C PRO A 129 26.40 -2.49 -2.77
N LEU A 130 27.58 -1.99 -3.14
CA LEU A 130 28.31 -2.33 -4.35
C LEU A 130 29.74 -2.78 -3.97
N ASP A 131 30.44 -3.40 -4.92
CA ASP A 131 31.80 -3.82 -4.71
C ASP A 131 32.72 -2.62 -4.42
N GLY A 132 33.82 -2.91 -3.68
CA GLY A 132 34.82 -1.90 -3.33
C GLY A 132 34.34 -0.92 -2.24
N GLY A 133 33.36 -1.27 -1.43
CA GLY A 133 32.86 -0.42 -0.33
C GLY A 133 32.00 0.74 -0.79
N ARG A 134 31.57 0.76 -2.05
CA ARG A 134 30.64 1.75 -2.62
C ARG A 134 29.19 1.41 -2.24
N ALA A 135 28.32 2.36 -2.36
CA ALA A 135 26.88 2.16 -2.22
C ALA A 135 26.10 3.19 -3.05
N ALA A 136 24.94 2.77 -3.52
CA ALA A 136 23.95 3.67 -4.12
C ALA A 136 22.79 3.84 -3.14
N ALA A 137 22.44 5.09 -2.81
CA ALA A 137 21.40 5.41 -1.84
C ALA A 137 20.31 6.30 -2.45
N ALA A 138 19.05 5.86 -2.34
CA ALA A 138 17.89 6.67 -2.66
C ALA A 138 17.52 7.52 -1.43
N GLN A 139 17.63 8.84 -1.57
CA GLN A 139 17.30 9.80 -0.51
C GLN A 139 15.92 10.40 -0.72
N GLY A 140 15.48 11.25 0.20
CA GLY A 140 14.13 11.81 0.24
C GLY A 140 13.75 12.69 -0.95
N SER A 141 14.70 13.12 -1.77
CA SER A 141 14.45 13.89 -3.00
C SER A 141 15.27 13.41 -4.19
N VAL A 142 14.81 13.75 -5.40
CA VAL A 142 15.56 13.49 -6.64
C VAL A 142 16.90 14.20 -6.61
N ASP A 143 16.95 15.43 -6.11
CA ASP A 143 18.18 16.24 -6.07
C ASP A 143 19.22 15.68 -5.13
N GLU A 144 18.83 15.29 -3.91
CA GLU A 144 19.75 14.69 -2.94
C GLU A 144 20.32 13.37 -3.47
N THR A 145 19.49 12.52 -4.07
CA THR A 145 19.95 11.26 -4.67
C THR A 145 20.88 11.52 -5.85
N ALA A 146 20.50 12.42 -6.76
CA ALA A 146 21.31 12.76 -7.91
C ALA A 146 22.69 13.34 -7.53
N GLY A 147 22.78 14.06 -6.41
CA GLY A 147 24.04 14.58 -5.87
C GLY A 147 25.08 13.49 -5.60
N GLY A 148 24.66 12.27 -5.29
CA GLY A 148 25.52 11.10 -5.07
C GLY A 148 25.82 10.27 -6.33
N LEU A 149 25.24 10.59 -7.49
CA LEU A 149 25.33 9.77 -8.71
C LEU A 149 26.36 10.28 -9.75
N GLY A 150 27.21 11.25 -9.39
CA GLY A 150 28.29 11.73 -10.24
C GLY A 150 27.84 12.07 -11.67
N PRO A 151 28.44 11.43 -12.71
CA PRO A 151 28.13 11.72 -14.12
C PRO A 151 26.66 11.47 -14.49
N ASP A 152 25.95 10.59 -13.75
CA ASP A 152 24.57 10.22 -14.02
C ASP A 152 23.54 11.15 -13.37
N ALA A 153 23.97 12.12 -12.56
CA ALA A 153 23.08 13.05 -11.86
C ALA A 153 22.06 13.73 -12.79
N ARG A 154 22.54 14.20 -13.97
CA ARG A 154 21.68 14.86 -14.96
C ARG A 154 20.68 13.89 -15.60
N ALA A 155 21.11 12.67 -15.91
CA ALA A 155 20.26 11.65 -16.52
C ALA A 155 19.17 11.20 -15.53
N TYR A 156 19.53 11.04 -14.26
CA TYR A 156 18.64 10.68 -13.19
C TYR A 156 17.53 11.73 -12.98
N ARG A 157 17.92 13.02 -12.83
CA ARG A 157 16.94 14.12 -12.73
C ARG A 157 16.01 14.16 -13.93
N ARG A 158 16.54 14.09 -15.15
CA ARG A 158 15.74 14.14 -16.38
C ARG A 158 14.69 13.03 -16.42
N LEU A 159 15.00 11.85 -15.88
CA LEU A 159 14.07 10.72 -15.81
C LEU A 159 13.06 10.89 -14.69
N LEU A 160 13.49 11.22 -13.47
CA LEU A 160 12.66 11.12 -12.27
C LEU A 160 11.87 12.40 -11.93
N GLU A 161 12.43 13.59 -12.11
CA GLU A 161 11.75 14.85 -11.75
C GLU A 161 10.34 15.00 -12.35
N PRO A 162 10.13 14.78 -13.67
CA PRO A 162 8.80 14.92 -14.24
C PRO A 162 7.82 13.86 -13.72
N LEU A 163 8.33 12.66 -13.43
CA LEU A 163 7.50 11.57 -12.90
C LEU A 163 7.11 11.81 -11.44
N VAL A 164 8.06 12.26 -10.61
CA VAL A 164 7.80 12.61 -9.19
C VAL A 164 6.83 13.78 -9.09
N ARG A 165 6.99 14.81 -9.92
CA ARG A 165 6.03 15.93 -9.99
C ARG A 165 4.62 15.47 -10.33
N ASP A 166 4.49 14.46 -11.19
CA ASP A 166 3.21 13.95 -11.69
C ASP A 166 2.61 12.85 -10.77
N ILE A 167 3.26 12.46 -9.65
CA ILE A 167 2.74 11.44 -8.71
C ILE A 167 1.29 11.70 -8.28
N PRO A 168 0.88 12.91 -7.86
CA PRO A 168 -0.50 13.15 -7.44
C PRO A 168 -1.53 12.88 -8.54
N LEU A 169 -1.10 12.91 -9.80
CA LEU A 169 -1.94 12.69 -10.98
C LEU A 169 -1.93 11.22 -11.44
N THR A 170 -0.82 10.52 -11.28
CA THR A 170 -0.60 9.16 -11.80
C THR A 170 -0.89 8.07 -10.78
N LEU A 171 -0.50 8.27 -9.52
CA LEU A 171 -0.62 7.24 -8.48
C LEU A 171 -2.07 6.78 -8.24
N PRO A 172 -3.10 7.67 -8.20
CA PRO A 172 -4.48 7.22 -8.07
C PRO A 172 -4.94 6.32 -9.22
N ALA A 173 -4.43 6.56 -10.43
CA ALA A 173 -4.76 5.73 -11.59
C ALA A 173 -3.99 4.40 -11.60
N ILE A 174 -2.73 4.40 -11.14
CA ILE A 174 -1.90 3.17 -11.00
C ILE A 174 -2.51 2.22 -9.96
N LEU A 175 -3.05 2.77 -8.87
CA LEU A 175 -3.66 1.98 -7.79
C LEU A 175 -5.16 1.69 -8.02
N ALA A 176 -5.75 2.23 -9.08
CA ALA A 176 -7.15 1.98 -9.44
C ALA A 176 -7.31 0.64 -10.18
N PRO A 177 -8.53 0.08 -10.26
CA PRO A 177 -8.79 -1.08 -11.11
C PRO A 177 -8.38 -0.83 -12.56
N LEU A 178 -7.81 -1.84 -13.22
CA LEU A 178 -7.25 -1.76 -14.58
C LEU A 178 -8.22 -1.25 -15.67
N ARG A 179 -9.54 -1.30 -15.40
CA ARG A 179 -10.57 -0.78 -16.31
C ARG A 179 -10.87 0.72 -16.14
N SER A 180 -10.20 1.37 -15.20
CA SER A 180 -10.42 2.79 -14.95
C SER A 180 -9.72 3.64 -16.01
N VAL A 181 -10.46 4.58 -16.60
CA VAL A 181 -9.86 5.55 -17.52
C VAL A 181 -9.08 6.58 -16.69
N PRO A 182 -7.80 6.81 -16.98
CA PRO A 182 -7.02 7.79 -16.23
C PRO A 182 -7.57 9.20 -16.38
N ALA A 183 -7.75 9.89 -15.27
CA ALA A 183 -8.20 11.29 -15.27
C ALA A 183 -7.14 12.24 -15.87
N HIS A 184 -5.88 11.83 -15.89
CA HIS A 184 -4.74 12.61 -16.38
C HIS A 184 -3.94 11.82 -17.42
N PRO A 185 -4.46 11.69 -18.67
CA PRO A 185 -3.89 10.80 -19.68
C PRO A 185 -2.47 11.19 -20.10
N VAL A 186 -2.12 12.48 -20.11
CA VAL A 186 -0.76 12.93 -20.47
C VAL A 186 0.27 12.50 -19.43
N ALA A 187 -0.04 12.64 -18.14
CA ALA A 187 0.84 12.19 -17.07
C ALA A 187 0.99 10.66 -17.08
N MET A 188 -0.12 9.94 -17.29
CA MET A 188 -0.09 8.48 -17.42
C MET A 188 0.67 8.01 -18.66
N ALA A 189 0.55 8.71 -19.78
CA ALA A 189 1.34 8.39 -20.99
C ALA A 189 2.83 8.59 -20.74
N ARG A 190 3.25 9.66 -20.05
CA ARG A 190 4.65 9.89 -19.68
C ARG A 190 5.19 8.75 -18.81
N PHE A 191 4.46 8.35 -17.79
CA PHE A 191 4.82 7.21 -16.95
C PHE A 191 4.84 5.90 -17.76
N GLY A 192 3.81 5.65 -18.56
CA GLY A 192 3.65 4.42 -19.34
C GLY A 192 4.71 4.23 -20.41
N LEU A 193 5.09 5.28 -21.13
CA LEU A 193 6.14 5.22 -22.17
C LEU A 193 7.49 4.75 -21.60
N GLU A 194 7.79 5.12 -20.37
CA GLU A 194 8.99 4.64 -19.67
C GLU A 194 8.73 3.30 -18.96
N GLY A 195 7.61 3.18 -18.28
CA GLY A 195 7.28 2.00 -17.47
C GLY A 195 7.05 0.72 -18.27
N LEU A 196 6.57 0.81 -19.51
CA LEU A 196 6.41 -0.37 -20.39
C LEU A 196 7.72 -1.04 -20.73
N ARG A 197 8.85 -0.33 -20.63
CA ARG A 197 10.17 -0.84 -20.94
C ARG A 197 10.68 -1.79 -19.86
N PRO A 198 11.50 -2.78 -20.22
CA PRO A 198 12.30 -3.52 -19.24
C PRO A 198 13.20 -2.59 -18.43
N ALA A 199 13.38 -2.87 -17.16
CA ALA A 199 14.31 -2.11 -16.30
C ALA A 199 15.74 -2.15 -16.81
N SER A 200 16.17 -3.27 -17.39
CA SER A 200 17.47 -3.42 -18.04
C SER A 200 17.67 -2.47 -19.22
N VAL A 201 16.60 -2.11 -19.94
CA VAL A 201 16.65 -1.13 -21.04
C VAL A 201 16.73 0.30 -20.47
N LEU A 202 15.95 0.61 -19.43
CA LEU A 202 16.01 1.90 -18.76
C LEU A 202 17.38 2.16 -18.12
N ALA A 203 17.98 1.13 -17.52
CA ALA A 203 19.30 1.21 -16.89
C ALA A 203 20.42 1.60 -17.87
N ARG A 204 20.28 1.34 -19.18
CA ARG A 204 21.26 1.76 -20.20
C ARG A 204 21.40 3.28 -20.35
N ARG A 205 20.49 4.06 -19.76
CA ARG A 205 20.61 5.54 -19.71
C ARG A 205 21.70 6.01 -18.77
N PHE A 206 22.10 5.15 -17.84
CA PHE A 206 23.11 5.44 -16.85
C PHE A 206 24.45 4.82 -17.23
N ARG A 207 25.53 5.53 -16.89
CA ARG A 207 26.91 5.13 -17.17
C ARG A 207 27.47 4.31 -16.01
N GLU A 208 27.20 4.78 -14.79
CA GLU A 208 27.75 4.22 -13.56
C GLU A 208 26.81 3.17 -12.96
N GLU A 209 27.39 2.32 -12.12
CA GLU A 209 26.73 1.21 -11.50
C GLU A 209 25.72 1.65 -10.44
N GLU A 210 26.02 2.75 -9.74
CA GLU A 210 25.20 3.33 -8.69
C GLU A 210 23.78 3.65 -9.17
N ALA A 211 23.66 4.38 -10.25
CA ALA A 211 22.35 4.74 -10.81
C ALA A 211 21.60 3.52 -11.38
N ARG A 212 22.35 2.59 -11.98
CA ARG A 212 21.79 1.31 -12.47
C ARG A 212 21.28 0.46 -11.32
N ALA A 213 22.04 0.37 -10.23
CA ALA A 213 21.67 -0.41 -9.05
C ALA A 213 20.39 0.11 -8.38
N LEU A 214 20.24 1.44 -8.24
CA LEU A 214 19.02 2.05 -7.69
C LEU A 214 17.77 1.64 -8.49
N LEU A 215 17.86 1.74 -9.83
CA LEU A 215 16.74 1.36 -10.68
C LEU A 215 16.50 -0.15 -10.67
N ALA A 216 17.57 -0.94 -10.77
CA ALA A 216 17.49 -2.40 -10.82
C ALA A 216 16.92 -2.99 -9.51
N GLY A 217 17.42 -2.54 -8.36
CA GLY A 217 16.94 -3.00 -7.06
C GLY A 217 15.49 -2.62 -6.80
N ALA A 218 15.07 -1.40 -7.16
CA ALA A 218 13.68 -1.00 -7.10
C ALA A 218 12.80 -1.86 -8.03
N ALA A 219 13.26 -2.16 -9.26
CA ALA A 219 12.53 -2.98 -10.22
C ALA A 219 12.48 -4.47 -9.82
N ALA A 220 13.44 -4.96 -9.05
CA ALA A 220 13.49 -6.36 -8.59
C ALA A 220 12.29 -6.75 -7.71
N HIS A 221 11.57 -5.79 -7.13
CA HIS A 221 10.32 -6.03 -6.41
C HIS A 221 9.21 -6.66 -7.27
N THR A 222 9.35 -6.65 -8.61
CA THR A 222 8.45 -7.39 -9.50
C THR A 222 8.57 -8.90 -9.37
N MET A 223 9.68 -9.41 -8.79
CA MET A 223 10.04 -10.84 -8.78
C MET A 223 10.12 -11.46 -10.19
N LEU A 224 10.33 -10.61 -11.20
CA LEU A 224 10.53 -11.01 -12.60
C LEU A 224 11.97 -10.71 -13.06
N PRO A 225 12.46 -11.39 -14.11
CA PRO A 225 13.70 -11.00 -14.76
C PRO A 225 13.66 -9.53 -15.18
N LEU A 226 14.69 -8.75 -14.91
CA LEU A 226 14.72 -7.31 -15.23
C LEU A 226 14.67 -7.01 -16.74
N THR A 227 14.80 -8.03 -17.58
CA THR A 227 14.61 -7.98 -19.03
C THR A 227 13.14 -8.12 -19.46
N ALA A 228 12.24 -8.47 -18.52
CA ALA A 228 10.82 -8.58 -18.82
C ALA A 228 10.18 -7.20 -18.98
N PRO A 229 9.19 -7.05 -19.87
CA PRO A 229 8.39 -5.84 -19.98
C PRO A 229 7.75 -5.46 -18.64
N LEU A 230 7.43 -4.18 -18.46
CA LEU A 230 6.79 -3.61 -17.26
C LEU A 230 7.66 -3.60 -15.99
N THR A 231 8.81 -4.26 -15.94
CA THR A 231 9.72 -4.17 -14.78
C THR A 231 10.21 -2.75 -14.54
N GLY A 232 10.30 -1.93 -15.61
CA GLY A 232 10.59 -0.52 -15.52
C GLY A 232 9.52 0.27 -14.75
N ALA A 233 8.23 -0.09 -14.90
CA ALA A 233 7.15 0.59 -14.19
C ALA A 233 7.31 0.46 -12.68
N PHE A 234 7.65 -0.72 -12.18
CA PHE A 234 7.89 -0.94 -10.75
C PHE A 234 9.11 -0.18 -10.26
N GLY A 235 10.23 -0.24 -10.99
CA GLY A 235 11.43 0.52 -10.64
C GLY A 235 11.16 2.02 -10.53
N LEU A 236 10.46 2.57 -11.52
CA LEU A 236 10.08 3.97 -11.53
C LEU A 236 9.09 4.31 -10.41
N LEU A 237 8.06 3.49 -10.20
CA LEU A 237 7.07 3.71 -9.15
C LEU A 237 7.72 3.78 -7.76
N PHE A 238 8.57 2.82 -7.43
CA PHE A 238 9.24 2.80 -6.12
C PHE A 238 10.22 3.95 -5.95
N LEU A 239 10.96 4.33 -6.98
CA LEU A 239 11.81 5.53 -6.94
C LEU A 239 10.97 6.81 -6.80
N MET A 240 9.88 6.93 -7.55
CA MET A 240 8.95 8.06 -7.42
C MET A 240 8.40 8.20 -6.00
N ILE A 241 7.98 7.09 -5.39
CA ILE A 241 7.47 7.08 -4.02
C ILE A 241 8.58 7.43 -3.02
N ALA A 242 9.80 6.89 -3.21
CA ALA A 242 10.94 7.20 -2.36
C ALA A 242 11.24 8.72 -2.32
N HIS A 243 11.10 9.40 -3.47
CA HIS A 243 11.35 10.84 -3.61
C HIS A 243 10.13 11.73 -3.32
N SER A 244 9.02 11.18 -2.89
CA SER A 244 7.80 11.96 -2.58
C SER A 244 7.29 11.78 -1.18
N VAL A 245 6.99 10.54 -0.78
CA VAL A 245 6.47 10.19 0.55
C VAL A 245 7.50 9.45 1.40
N GLY A 246 8.59 9.00 0.78
CA GLY A 246 9.62 8.18 1.41
C GLY A 246 9.19 6.71 1.60
N TRP A 247 10.02 5.97 2.32
CA TRP A 247 9.76 4.58 2.70
C TRP A 247 9.62 4.47 4.22
N PRO A 248 8.45 4.81 4.76
CA PRO A 248 8.24 4.84 6.18
C PRO A 248 8.23 3.43 6.79
N VAL A 249 8.71 3.35 8.02
CA VAL A 249 8.56 2.22 8.95
C VAL A 249 7.57 2.60 10.04
N VAL A 250 6.95 1.59 10.64
CA VAL A 250 5.99 1.82 11.74
C VAL A 250 6.72 1.78 13.09
N GLU A 251 6.56 2.82 13.88
CA GLU A 251 7.08 2.82 15.25
C GLU A 251 6.41 1.71 16.06
N GLY A 252 7.22 0.82 16.64
CA GLY A 252 6.74 -0.35 17.39
C GLY A 252 6.34 -1.55 16.53
N GLY A 253 6.63 -1.51 15.22
CA GLY A 253 6.44 -2.62 14.28
C GLY A 253 5.15 -2.56 13.48
N SER A 254 5.15 -3.28 12.38
CA SER A 254 4.08 -3.30 11.37
C SER A 254 2.74 -3.82 11.90
N ALA A 255 2.76 -4.69 12.92
CA ALA A 255 1.55 -5.20 13.58
C ALA A 255 0.65 -4.08 14.11
N ARG A 256 1.22 -2.91 14.48
CA ARG A 256 0.46 -1.76 14.94
C ARG A 256 -0.58 -1.26 13.93
N ILE A 257 -0.28 -1.36 12.63
CA ILE A 257 -1.25 -1.03 11.58
C ILE A 257 -2.45 -1.97 11.66
N VAL A 258 -2.17 -3.26 11.79
CA VAL A 258 -3.21 -4.30 11.85
C VAL A 258 -4.08 -4.14 13.08
N ASP A 259 -3.47 -3.93 14.24
CA ASP A 259 -4.16 -3.72 15.51
C ASP A 259 -5.12 -2.53 15.42
N ALA A 260 -4.67 -1.42 14.83
CA ALA A 260 -5.49 -0.23 14.66
C ALA A 260 -6.68 -0.46 13.71
N LEU A 261 -6.45 -1.18 12.58
CA LEU A 261 -7.51 -1.49 11.63
C LEU A 261 -8.53 -2.48 12.22
N ALA A 262 -8.05 -3.51 12.92
CA ALA A 262 -8.92 -4.50 13.58
C ALA A 262 -9.71 -3.87 14.73
N GLY A 263 -9.08 -2.99 15.51
CA GLY A 263 -9.75 -2.23 16.57
C GLY A 263 -10.87 -1.33 16.03
N GLU A 264 -10.62 -0.62 14.92
CA GLU A 264 -11.67 0.18 14.26
C GLU A 264 -12.80 -0.71 13.72
N LEU A 265 -12.48 -1.82 13.07
CA LEU A 265 -13.47 -2.77 12.58
C LEU A 265 -14.39 -3.25 13.70
N THR A 266 -13.81 -3.62 14.84
CA THR A 266 -14.55 -4.07 16.02
C THR A 266 -15.43 -2.95 16.59
N SER A 267 -14.93 -1.71 16.62
CA SER A 267 -15.70 -0.55 17.09
C SER A 267 -16.92 -0.24 16.20
N LEU A 268 -16.85 -0.62 14.93
CA LEU A 268 -17.95 -0.52 13.96
C LEU A 268 -18.90 -1.73 14.00
N GLY A 269 -18.69 -2.68 14.92
CA GLY A 269 -19.52 -3.88 15.07
C GLY A 269 -19.09 -5.05 14.19
N GLY A 270 -17.94 -4.96 13.53
CA GLY A 270 -17.34 -6.07 12.80
C GLY A 270 -16.75 -7.12 13.76
N ARG A 271 -16.66 -8.35 13.29
CA ARG A 271 -16.08 -9.48 14.03
C ARG A 271 -14.80 -9.96 13.38
N VAL A 272 -13.84 -10.36 14.21
CA VAL A 272 -12.60 -11.01 13.77
C VAL A 272 -12.45 -12.33 14.48
N GLU A 273 -12.20 -13.40 13.74
CA GLU A 273 -12.01 -14.77 14.22
C GLU A 273 -10.65 -15.28 13.74
N THR A 274 -9.79 -15.71 14.66
CA THR A 274 -8.46 -16.27 14.38
C THR A 274 -8.43 -17.78 14.57
N GLY A 275 -7.38 -18.45 14.04
CA GLY A 275 -7.22 -19.90 14.20
C GLY A 275 -8.19 -20.73 13.36
N ARG A 276 -8.86 -20.12 12.39
CA ARG A 276 -9.83 -20.80 11.53
C ARG A 276 -9.42 -20.75 10.06
N TRP A 277 -8.86 -21.83 9.56
CA TRP A 277 -8.56 -21.98 8.14
C TRP A 277 -9.82 -22.23 7.32
N ALA A 278 -10.08 -21.35 6.35
CA ALA A 278 -11.12 -21.55 5.34
C ALA A 278 -10.57 -22.46 4.23
N GLN A 279 -10.83 -23.75 4.32
CA GLN A 279 -10.37 -24.73 3.32
C GLN A 279 -11.21 -24.69 2.04
N THR A 280 -12.51 -24.46 2.17
CA THR A 280 -13.46 -24.35 1.06
C THR A 280 -14.44 -23.23 1.32
N LEU A 281 -15.12 -22.74 0.29
CA LEU A 281 -16.19 -21.75 0.47
C LEU A 281 -17.34 -22.28 1.31
N ASP A 282 -17.64 -23.58 1.21
CA ASP A 282 -18.72 -24.23 1.96
C ASP A 282 -18.42 -24.34 3.47
N SER A 283 -17.14 -24.23 3.88
CA SER A 283 -16.74 -24.22 5.29
C SER A 283 -17.00 -22.87 5.99
N LEU A 284 -17.33 -21.85 5.21
CA LEU A 284 -17.58 -20.51 5.71
C LEU A 284 -19.03 -20.36 6.20
N PRO A 285 -19.28 -19.49 7.19
CA PRO A 285 -20.66 -19.13 7.57
C PRO A 285 -21.41 -18.51 6.39
N GLN A 286 -22.73 -18.58 6.43
CA GLN A 286 -23.54 -17.93 5.39
C GLN A 286 -23.39 -16.42 5.43
N ALA A 287 -23.16 -15.83 4.26
CA ALA A 287 -23.09 -14.39 4.05
C ALA A 287 -23.57 -14.03 2.63
N ARG A 288 -23.88 -12.75 2.41
CA ARG A 288 -24.30 -12.27 1.09
C ARG A 288 -23.13 -12.16 0.13
N ALA A 289 -21.91 -11.98 0.65
CA ALA A 289 -20.68 -11.93 -0.12
C ALA A 289 -19.50 -12.53 0.65
N VAL A 290 -18.55 -13.09 -0.10
CA VAL A 290 -17.27 -13.56 0.41
C VAL A 290 -16.16 -12.88 -0.40
N LEU A 291 -15.18 -12.34 0.32
CA LEU A 291 -13.95 -11.76 -0.25
C LEU A 291 -12.78 -12.65 0.18
N LEU A 292 -11.91 -13.00 -0.78
CA LEU A 292 -10.72 -13.83 -0.58
C LEU A 292 -9.45 -13.01 -0.75
#